data_2ca124a96c5c1c9901759ef1dae30fd4
#
_entry.id   2ca124a96c5c1c9901759ef1dae30fd4
#
_cell.length_a   1.000
_cell.length_b   1.000
_cell.length_c   1.000
_cell.angle_alpha   90.00
_cell.angle_beta   90.00
_cell.angle_gamma   90.00
#
_symmetry.space_group_name_H-M   'P 1'
#
loop_
_entity.id
_entity.type
_entity.pdbx_description
1 polymer ?
#
loop_
_entity_poly.entity_id
_entity_poly.type
_entity_poly.pdbx_seq_one_letter_code
_entity_poly.pdbx_strand_id
1 'polypeptide(L)'
;GQPHDTGKIDEFEIVNVEEIDGEIRHYVADDADVSTLAGVVKAEINWQRRFDHMQQHAGQHILTAAFVELFDFPTVSFHLGTDSVTIDLQTAEVTEEQLLAAERLANEIILENRPIETKWVTAEEAAEYPLRKALKVEGPIRLVIIPDFDYNGCGGTHPTSTGQVQAIKILSTEKMKQNMESRIEKQPLD
;
A
#
# COMPACT_ATOMS: atom_id res chain seq x y z
N GLY A 1 -3.14 -5.85 4.83
CA GLY A 1 -2.78 -5.72 3.43
C GLY A 1 -3.76 -4.87 2.66
N GLN A 2 -3.57 -4.75 1.36
CA GLN A 2 -4.49 -4.01 0.48
C GLN A 2 -5.85 -4.73 0.41
N PRO A 3 -6.99 -4.02 0.54
CA PRO A 3 -8.30 -4.61 0.36
C PRO A 3 -8.49 -5.18 -1.06
N HIS A 4 -9.39 -6.16 -1.19
CA HIS A 4 -9.73 -6.75 -2.48
C HIS A 4 -10.35 -5.72 -3.44
N ASP A 5 -10.21 -6.00 -4.74
CA ASP A 5 -10.92 -5.23 -5.76
C ASP A 5 -12.40 -5.61 -5.82
N THR A 6 -13.20 -4.70 -6.37
CA THR A 6 -14.54 -4.95 -6.87
C THR A 6 -14.56 -4.75 -8.38
N GLY A 7 -15.66 -5.10 -9.03
CA GLY A 7 -15.80 -4.95 -10.48
C GLY A 7 -16.85 -5.88 -11.05
N LYS A 8 -16.64 -6.33 -12.28
CA LYS A 8 -17.59 -7.21 -12.99
C LYS A 8 -16.87 -8.36 -13.68
N ILE A 9 -17.55 -9.51 -13.75
CA ILE A 9 -17.22 -10.60 -14.66
C ILE A 9 -18.45 -10.80 -15.54
N ASP A 10 -18.33 -10.47 -16.82
CA ASP A 10 -19.45 -10.30 -17.77
C ASP A 10 -20.51 -9.34 -17.16
N GLU A 11 -21.76 -9.79 -16.98
CA GLU A 11 -22.83 -9.00 -16.35
C GLU A 11 -22.85 -9.05 -14.81
N PHE A 12 -22.07 -9.94 -14.20
CA PHE A 12 -22.12 -10.19 -12.75
C PHE A 12 -21.21 -9.23 -11.97
N GLU A 13 -21.79 -8.55 -10.98
CA GLU A 13 -21.02 -7.72 -10.06
C GLU A 13 -20.26 -8.60 -9.04
N ILE A 14 -18.96 -8.32 -8.89
CA ILE A 14 -18.10 -8.96 -7.91
C ILE A 14 -18.04 -8.07 -6.66
N VAL A 15 -18.59 -8.60 -5.57
CA VAL A 15 -18.72 -7.88 -4.29
C VAL A 15 -17.61 -8.21 -3.30
N ASN A 16 -16.97 -9.38 -3.44
CA ASN A 16 -15.85 -9.79 -2.61
C ASN A 16 -14.92 -10.72 -3.39
N VAL A 17 -13.63 -10.72 -3.02
CA VAL A 17 -12.63 -11.66 -3.54
C VAL A 17 -11.77 -12.14 -2.39
N GLU A 18 -11.60 -13.44 -2.26
CA GLU A 18 -10.79 -14.07 -1.22
C GLU A 18 -9.88 -15.15 -1.81
N GLU A 19 -8.75 -15.37 -1.17
CA GLU A 19 -7.90 -16.54 -1.44
C GLU A 19 -8.11 -17.57 -0.32
N ILE A 20 -8.57 -18.75 -0.71
CA ILE A 20 -8.80 -19.88 0.20
C ILE A 20 -8.08 -21.09 -0.36
N ASP A 21 -7.13 -21.63 0.39
CA ASP A 21 -6.31 -22.80 0.00
C ASP A 21 -5.62 -22.66 -1.38
N GLY A 22 -5.17 -21.45 -1.70
CA GLY A 22 -4.51 -21.12 -2.98
C GLY A 22 -5.47 -20.92 -4.15
N GLU A 23 -6.78 -20.99 -3.93
CA GLU A 23 -7.82 -20.72 -4.89
C GLU A 23 -8.37 -19.29 -4.72
N ILE A 24 -8.38 -18.50 -5.80
CA ILE A 24 -8.96 -17.16 -5.78
C ILE A 24 -10.45 -17.25 -6.08
N ARG A 25 -11.28 -16.98 -5.07
CA ARG A 25 -12.74 -17.04 -5.14
C ARG A 25 -13.32 -15.64 -5.32
N HIS A 26 -14.16 -15.50 -6.35
CA HIS A 26 -14.91 -14.29 -6.64
C HIS A 26 -16.36 -14.47 -6.20
N TYR A 27 -16.86 -13.59 -5.36
CA TYR A 27 -18.23 -13.64 -4.87
C TYR A 27 -19.08 -12.64 -5.65
N VAL A 28 -20.15 -13.15 -6.22
CA VAL A 28 -21.17 -12.32 -6.89
C VAL A 28 -22.23 -11.87 -5.89
N ALA A 29 -23.03 -10.86 -6.25
CA ALA A 29 -24.18 -10.46 -5.47
C ALA A 29 -25.17 -11.64 -5.29
N ASP A 30 -25.89 -11.66 -4.16
CA ASP A 30 -26.87 -12.69 -3.86
C ASP A 30 -27.91 -12.84 -5.00
N ASP A 31 -28.37 -14.09 -5.21
CA ASP A 31 -29.36 -14.46 -6.22
C ASP A 31 -28.88 -14.45 -7.69
N ALA A 32 -27.60 -14.25 -7.97
CA ALA A 32 -27.08 -14.32 -9.32
C ALA A 32 -26.99 -15.76 -9.83
N ASP A 33 -27.63 -16.05 -10.96
CA ASP A 33 -27.47 -17.33 -11.66
C ASP A 33 -26.19 -17.31 -12.52
N VAL A 34 -25.10 -17.82 -11.94
CA VAL A 34 -23.78 -17.88 -12.60
C VAL A 34 -23.63 -19.07 -13.56
N SER A 35 -24.69 -19.85 -13.82
CA SER A 35 -24.64 -21.01 -14.71
C SER A 35 -24.26 -20.66 -16.15
N THR A 36 -24.40 -19.40 -16.54
CA THR A 36 -24.03 -18.86 -17.85
C THR A 36 -22.54 -18.59 -18.00
N LEU A 37 -21.79 -18.50 -16.88
CA LEU A 37 -20.35 -18.27 -16.91
C LEU A 37 -19.62 -19.53 -17.36
N ALA A 38 -19.07 -19.52 -18.57
CA ALA A 38 -18.31 -20.63 -19.11
C ALA A 38 -17.25 -20.15 -20.11
N GLY A 39 -16.13 -20.84 -20.13
CA GLY A 39 -15.04 -20.56 -21.07
C GLY A 39 -14.31 -19.24 -20.79
N VAL A 40 -14.19 -18.38 -21.82
CA VAL A 40 -13.52 -17.07 -21.71
C VAL A 40 -14.56 -16.05 -21.29
N VAL A 41 -14.30 -15.35 -20.20
CA VAL A 41 -15.14 -14.29 -19.63
C VAL A 41 -14.44 -12.93 -19.73
N LYS A 42 -15.23 -11.86 -19.81
CA LYS A 42 -14.70 -10.48 -19.72
C LYS A 42 -14.71 -10.04 -18.28
N ALA A 43 -13.54 -9.66 -17.75
CA ALA A 43 -13.43 -9.09 -16.40
C ALA A 43 -13.09 -7.61 -16.47
N GLU A 44 -13.78 -6.81 -15.67
CA GLU A 44 -13.54 -5.38 -15.51
C GLU A 44 -13.35 -5.06 -14.02
N ILE A 45 -12.22 -4.43 -13.67
CA ILE A 45 -11.93 -3.99 -12.30
C ILE A 45 -12.54 -2.61 -12.10
N ASN A 46 -13.12 -2.34 -10.92
CA ASN A 46 -13.43 -0.99 -10.48
C ASN A 46 -12.08 -0.22 -10.31
N TRP A 47 -11.68 0.45 -11.39
CA TRP A 47 -10.38 1.13 -11.44
C TRP A 47 -10.25 2.25 -10.43
N GLN A 48 -11.31 2.98 -10.15
CA GLN A 48 -11.28 4.07 -9.16
C GLN A 48 -10.91 3.52 -7.77
N ARG A 49 -11.56 2.43 -7.33
CA ARG A 49 -11.23 1.75 -6.09
C ARG A 49 -9.81 1.18 -6.09
N ARG A 50 -9.41 0.48 -7.16
CA ARG A 50 -8.07 -0.08 -7.30
C ARG A 50 -7.02 1.02 -7.21
N PHE A 51 -7.17 2.09 -7.95
CA PHE A 51 -6.20 3.17 -8.00
C PHE A 51 -6.11 3.93 -6.66
N ASP A 52 -7.24 4.14 -5.99
CA ASP A 52 -7.25 4.71 -4.65
C ASP A 52 -6.43 3.87 -3.66
N HIS A 53 -6.62 2.56 -3.62
CA HIS A 53 -5.81 1.68 -2.78
C HIS A 53 -4.33 1.66 -3.18
N MET A 54 -4.01 1.74 -4.47
CA MET A 54 -2.63 1.86 -4.94
C MET A 54 -1.98 3.16 -4.44
N GLN A 55 -2.71 4.28 -4.48
CA GLN A 55 -2.22 5.57 -3.97
C GLN A 55 -2.03 5.53 -2.44
N GLN A 56 -2.99 4.98 -1.69
CA GLN A 56 -2.87 4.80 -0.24
C GLN A 56 -1.68 3.92 0.12
N HIS A 57 -1.48 2.81 -0.61
CA HIS A 57 -0.39 1.87 -0.35
C HIS A 57 0.98 2.52 -0.63
N ALA A 58 1.13 3.21 -1.76
CA ALA A 58 2.36 3.93 -2.04
C ALA A 58 2.59 5.10 -1.06
N GLY A 59 1.53 5.81 -0.68
CA GLY A 59 1.59 6.87 0.33
C GLY A 59 2.09 6.35 1.68
N GLN A 60 1.61 5.17 2.10
CA GLN A 60 2.10 4.50 3.32
C GLN A 60 3.58 4.16 3.21
N HIS A 61 4.06 3.63 2.07
CA HIS A 61 5.48 3.35 1.85
C HIS A 61 6.34 4.61 1.97
N ILE A 62 5.91 5.69 1.30
CA ILE A 62 6.63 6.97 1.28
C ILE A 62 6.71 7.57 2.69
N LEU A 63 5.59 7.62 3.43
CA LEU A 63 5.58 8.18 4.78
C LEU A 63 6.38 7.34 5.77
N THR A 64 6.29 6.02 5.67
CA THR A 64 7.12 5.12 6.49
C THR A 64 8.61 5.36 6.22
N ALA A 65 9.01 5.48 4.95
CA ALA A 65 10.41 5.76 4.60
C ALA A 65 10.87 7.11 5.17
N ALA A 66 10.01 8.15 5.11
CA ALA A 66 10.31 9.45 5.69
C ALA A 66 10.53 9.39 7.21
N PHE A 67 9.70 8.65 7.95
CA PHE A 67 9.90 8.47 9.39
C PHE A 67 11.17 7.68 9.73
N VAL A 68 11.50 6.67 8.94
CA VAL A 68 12.74 5.91 9.14
C VAL A 68 13.96 6.78 8.83
N GLU A 69 13.97 7.50 7.72
CA GLU A 69 15.10 8.33 7.30
C GLU A 69 15.40 9.47 8.29
N LEU A 70 14.36 10.13 8.78
CA LEU A 70 14.53 11.29 9.66
C LEU A 70 14.74 10.92 11.14
N PHE A 71 14.13 9.84 11.62
CA PHE A 71 14.00 9.58 13.05
C PHE A 71 14.28 8.14 13.46
N ASP A 72 14.54 7.24 12.52
CA ASP A 72 14.67 5.80 12.77
C ASP A 72 13.41 5.22 13.46
N PHE A 73 12.21 5.65 13.03
CA PHE A 73 10.93 5.16 13.51
C PHE A 73 10.33 4.16 12.51
N PRO A 74 10.60 2.84 12.66
CA PRO A 74 10.04 1.85 11.76
C PRO A 74 8.54 1.67 11.97
N THR A 75 7.83 1.35 10.88
CA THR A 75 6.42 0.96 10.92
C THR A 75 6.30 -0.52 11.25
N VAL A 76 5.53 -0.87 12.27
CA VAL A 76 5.27 -2.26 12.69
C VAL A 76 4.04 -2.83 12.01
N SER A 77 3.02 -2.01 11.76
CA SER A 77 1.81 -2.38 11.03
C SER A 77 1.21 -1.18 10.29
N PHE A 78 0.31 -1.45 9.36
CA PHE A 78 -0.49 -0.44 8.68
C PHE A 78 -1.85 -1.01 8.28
N HIS A 79 -2.82 -0.13 8.11
CA HIS A 79 -4.15 -0.49 7.63
C HIS A 79 -4.61 0.52 6.57
N LEU A 80 -5.02 -0.01 5.41
CA LEU A 80 -5.63 0.78 4.33
C LEU A 80 -7.14 0.77 4.54
N GLY A 81 -7.69 1.92 4.85
CA GLY A 81 -9.13 2.12 5.08
C GLY A 81 -9.86 2.68 3.86
N THR A 82 -11.12 3.02 4.06
CA THR A 82 -11.94 3.65 3.02
C THR A 82 -11.54 5.10 2.79
N ASP A 83 -11.31 5.84 3.87
CA ASP A 83 -11.09 7.29 3.82
C ASP A 83 -9.68 7.69 4.29
N SER A 84 -9.01 6.83 5.02
CA SER A 84 -7.70 7.12 5.59
C SER A 84 -6.84 5.85 5.74
N VAL A 85 -5.55 6.06 5.86
CA VAL A 85 -4.57 5.02 6.16
C VAL A 85 -4.06 5.22 7.58
N THR A 86 -3.88 4.16 8.33
CA THR A 86 -3.16 4.21 9.61
C THR A 86 -1.83 3.49 9.50
N ILE A 87 -0.81 4.02 10.16
CA ILE A 87 0.49 3.36 10.35
C ILE A 87 0.85 3.36 11.83
N ASP A 88 1.33 2.22 12.32
CA ASP A 88 1.82 2.08 13.68
C ASP A 88 3.34 2.23 13.70
N LEU A 89 3.82 3.28 14.33
CA LEU A 89 5.25 3.55 14.47
C LEU A 89 5.80 2.90 15.75
N GLN A 90 6.95 2.28 15.65
CA GLN A 90 7.66 1.71 16.79
C GLN A 90 8.40 2.82 17.56
N THR A 91 7.62 3.66 18.23
CA THR A 91 8.15 4.72 19.10
C THR A 91 7.18 4.98 20.25
N ALA A 92 7.70 5.51 21.36
CA ALA A 92 6.87 5.84 22.53
C ALA A 92 6.13 7.16 22.35
N GLU A 93 6.70 8.08 21.58
CA GLU A 93 6.17 9.44 21.36
C GLU A 93 6.62 9.97 20.01
N VAL A 94 5.79 10.82 19.41
CA VAL A 94 6.11 11.59 18.20
C VAL A 94 5.71 13.03 18.48
N THR A 95 6.63 13.97 18.25
CA THR A 95 6.33 15.40 18.41
C THR A 95 5.67 15.96 17.15
N GLU A 96 4.96 17.08 17.30
CA GLU A 96 4.37 17.78 16.16
C GLU A 96 5.42 18.19 15.10
N GLU A 97 6.60 18.62 15.56
CA GLU A 97 7.71 18.97 14.67
C GLU A 97 8.19 17.77 13.85
N GLN A 98 8.25 16.57 14.45
CA GLN A 98 8.61 15.34 13.76
C GLN A 98 7.54 14.92 12.74
N LEU A 99 6.25 15.07 13.09
CA LEU A 99 5.15 14.81 12.15
C LEU A 99 5.22 15.73 10.93
N LEU A 100 5.39 17.03 11.16
CA LEU A 100 5.51 18.02 10.09
C LEU A 100 6.76 17.79 9.21
N ALA A 101 7.87 17.37 9.81
CA ALA A 101 9.09 17.07 9.06
C ALA A 101 8.91 15.83 8.18
N ALA A 102 8.32 14.74 8.71
CA ALA A 102 8.04 13.53 7.94
C ALA A 102 7.02 13.78 6.81
N GLU A 103 5.95 14.52 7.10
CA GLU A 103 4.95 14.93 6.11
C GLU A 103 5.58 15.77 4.98
N ARG A 104 6.46 16.70 5.32
CA ARG A 104 7.17 17.53 4.35
C ARG A 104 8.06 16.69 3.46
N LEU A 105 8.93 15.83 4.02
CA LEU A 105 9.80 14.96 3.23
C LEU A 105 8.98 14.04 2.33
N ALA A 106 7.90 13.45 2.84
CA ALA A 106 7.03 12.59 2.04
C ALA A 106 6.44 13.34 0.83
N ASN A 107 5.98 14.58 1.01
CA ASN A 107 5.46 15.39 -0.08
C ASN A 107 6.56 15.90 -1.04
N GLU A 108 7.78 16.12 -0.57
CA GLU A 108 8.94 16.41 -1.44
C GLU A 108 9.22 15.23 -2.39
N ILE A 109 9.24 13.99 -1.89
CA ILE A 109 9.40 12.78 -2.71
C ILE A 109 8.25 12.62 -3.72
N ILE A 110 7.02 12.98 -3.34
CA ILE A 110 5.87 12.98 -4.26
C ILE A 110 6.08 14.00 -5.38
N LEU A 111 6.50 15.22 -5.05
CA LEU A 111 6.75 16.28 -6.03
C LEU A 111 7.89 15.97 -6.99
N GLU A 112 8.90 15.23 -6.55
CA GLU A 112 9.99 14.77 -7.42
C GLU A 112 9.52 13.76 -8.48
N ASN A 113 8.34 13.18 -8.31
CA ASN A 113 7.74 12.22 -9.24
C ASN A 113 8.68 11.06 -9.60
N ARG A 114 9.35 10.49 -8.60
CA ARG A 114 10.26 9.34 -8.78
C ARG A 114 9.50 8.12 -9.29
N PRO A 115 10.14 7.25 -10.11
CA PRO A 115 9.53 5.99 -10.50
C PRO A 115 9.29 5.10 -9.28
N ILE A 116 8.21 4.32 -9.30
CA ILE A 116 7.96 3.20 -8.39
C ILE A 116 8.16 1.92 -9.19
N GLU A 117 9.28 1.27 -8.96
CA GLU A 117 9.70 0.08 -9.69
C GLU A 117 9.28 -1.19 -8.97
N THR A 118 8.96 -2.23 -9.73
CA THR A 118 8.75 -3.56 -9.18
C THR A 118 9.67 -4.57 -9.83
N LYS A 119 10.30 -5.41 -9.00
CA LYS A 119 11.27 -6.40 -9.47
C LYS A 119 11.13 -7.71 -8.71
N TRP A 120 11.16 -8.83 -9.42
CA TRP A 120 11.30 -10.14 -8.82
C TRP A 120 12.78 -10.50 -8.71
N VAL A 121 13.19 -10.90 -7.52
CA VAL A 121 14.59 -11.22 -7.20
C VAL A 121 14.68 -12.48 -6.36
N THR A 122 15.85 -13.13 -6.34
CA THR A 122 16.16 -14.19 -5.38
C THR A 122 16.48 -13.62 -3.99
N ALA A 123 16.58 -14.47 -2.98
CA ALA A 123 16.99 -14.03 -1.64
C ALA A 123 18.42 -13.45 -1.62
N GLU A 124 19.33 -14.02 -2.42
CA GLU A 124 20.71 -13.54 -2.58
C GLU A 124 20.72 -12.14 -3.21
N GLU A 125 20.00 -11.96 -4.31
CA GLU A 125 19.88 -10.65 -4.96
C GLU A 125 19.20 -9.61 -4.06
N ALA A 126 18.18 -10.02 -3.27
CA ALA A 126 17.51 -9.13 -2.32
C ALA A 126 18.46 -8.58 -1.25
N ALA A 127 19.47 -9.36 -0.85
CA ALA A 127 20.47 -8.94 0.13
C ALA A 127 21.41 -7.82 -0.37
N GLU A 128 21.44 -7.57 -1.68
CA GLU A 128 22.21 -6.46 -2.28
C GLU A 128 21.48 -5.11 -2.17
N TYR A 129 20.18 -5.13 -1.84
CA TYR A 129 19.37 -3.91 -1.67
C TYR A 129 19.35 -3.45 -0.20
N PRO A 130 19.32 -2.14 0.06
CA PRO A 130 19.18 -1.59 1.41
C PRO A 130 17.73 -1.71 1.90
N LEU A 131 17.28 -2.95 2.10
CA LEU A 131 15.89 -3.22 2.52
C LEU A 131 15.64 -2.66 3.93
N ARG A 132 14.52 -1.97 4.11
CA ARG A 132 14.08 -1.48 5.43
C ARG A 132 13.84 -2.61 6.43
N LYS A 133 13.45 -3.79 5.97
CA LYS A 133 13.18 -4.96 6.80
C LYS A 133 13.79 -6.20 6.17
N ALA A 134 14.52 -6.97 6.98
CA ALA A 134 15.02 -8.26 6.55
C ALA A 134 13.85 -9.19 6.15
N LEU A 135 13.94 -9.77 4.96
CA LEU A 135 12.95 -10.71 4.46
C LEU A 135 13.34 -12.12 4.82
N LYS A 136 12.44 -12.85 5.47
CA LYS A 136 12.58 -14.29 5.77
C LYS A 136 11.55 -15.04 4.90
N VAL A 137 11.80 -15.06 3.58
CA VAL A 137 10.90 -15.71 2.63
C VAL A 137 11.69 -16.73 1.83
N GLU A 138 11.15 -17.93 1.68
CA GLU A 138 11.64 -18.93 0.76
C GLU A 138 11.03 -18.69 -0.62
N GLY A 139 11.86 -18.63 -1.66
CA GLY A 139 11.42 -18.45 -3.05
C GLY A 139 11.60 -17.02 -3.59
N PRO A 140 11.00 -16.71 -4.76
CA PRO A 140 11.12 -15.39 -5.40
C PRO A 140 10.49 -14.28 -4.54
N ILE A 141 11.23 -13.20 -4.40
CA ILE A 141 10.82 -12.02 -3.63
C ILE A 141 10.45 -10.91 -4.60
N ARG A 142 9.25 -10.34 -4.45
CA ARG A 142 8.84 -9.15 -5.18
C ARG A 142 9.25 -7.90 -4.40
N LEU A 143 10.16 -7.12 -4.96
CA LEU A 143 10.56 -5.82 -4.43
C LEU A 143 9.70 -4.71 -5.04
N VAL A 144 9.39 -3.72 -4.21
CA VAL A 144 8.87 -2.40 -4.60
C VAL A 144 9.91 -1.38 -4.19
N ILE A 145 10.37 -0.58 -5.17
CA ILE A 145 11.53 0.29 -5.04
C ILE A 145 11.16 1.70 -5.45
N ILE A 146 11.44 2.66 -4.57
CA ILE A 146 11.54 4.08 -4.91
C ILE A 146 13.03 4.41 -4.87
N PRO A 147 13.72 4.60 -6.02
CA PRO A 147 15.17 4.77 -6.06
C PRO A 147 15.67 5.84 -5.09
N ASP A 148 16.77 5.51 -4.40
CA ASP A 148 17.44 6.36 -3.40
C ASP A 148 16.54 6.80 -2.23
N PHE A 149 15.45 6.05 -1.95
CA PHE A 149 14.55 6.39 -0.86
C PHE A 149 13.94 5.18 -0.15
N ASP A 150 13.33 4.23 -0.88
CA ASP A 150 12.61 3.11 -0.27
C ASP A 150 12.80 1.80 -1.01
N TYR A 151 13.09 0.74 -0.26
CA TYR A 151 13.33 -0.61 -0.78
C TYR A 151 12.61 -1.63 0.10
N ASN A 152 11.54 -2.24 -0.41
CA ASN A 152 10.72 -3.17 0.36
C ASN A 152 10.35 -4.43 -0.40
N GLY A 153 10.25 -5.55 0.32
CA GLY A 153 9.48 -6.70 -0.12
C GLY A 153 7.98 -6.41 0.03
N CYS A 154 7.26 -6.36 -1.08
CA CYS A 154 5.83 -6.07 -1.06
C CYS A 154 5.10 -6.77 -2.22
N GLY A 155 4.01 -7.49 -1.89
CA GLY A 155 3.14 -8.16 -2.86
C GLY A 155 1.99 -7.30 -3.39
N GLY A 156 1.75 -6.11 -2.81
CA GLY A 156 0.62 -5.26 -3.17
C GLY A 156 0.81 -4.48 -4.48
N THR A 157 -0.23 -3.78 -4.90
CA THR A 157 -0.20 -2.96 -6.11
C THR A 157 0.16 -1.51 -5.79
N HIS A 158 0.87 -0.86 -6.70
CA HIS A 158 1.36 0.51 -6.56
C HIS A 158 1.18 1.28 -7.86
N PRO A 159 1.06 2.63 -7.82
CA PRO A 159 1.18 3.46 -9.02
C PRO A 159 2.59 3.35 -9.61
N THR A 160 2.79 3.87 -10.81
CA THR A 160 4.08 3.80 -11.51
C THR A 160 5.05 4.90 -11.09
N SER A 161 4.58 5.92 -10.39
CA SER A 161 5.42 7.00 -9.88
C SER A 161 4.86 7.62 -8.60
N THR A 162 5.73 8.25 -7.81
CA THR A 162 5.37 8.88 -6.54
C THR A 162 4.41 10.05 -6.72
N GLY A 163 4.50 10.78 -7.84
CA GLY A 163 3.58 11.89 -8.15
C GLY A 163 2.11 11.47 -8.29
N GLN A 164 1.85 10.21 -8.63
CA GLN A 164 0.49 9.68 -8.72
C GLN A 164 -0.17 9.51 -7.35
N VAL A 165 0.57 9.58 -6.24
CA VAL A 165 0.03 9.60 -4.88
C VAL A 165 -0.67 10.92 -4.58
N GLN A 166 -0.30 12.00 -5.26
CA GLN A 166 -0.79 13.38 -5.14
C GLN A 166 -0.25 14.08 -3.90
N ALA A 167 -0.83 13.89 -2.72
CA ALA A 167 -0.35 14.50 -1.49
C ALA A 167 -0.61 13.60 -0.28
N ILE A 168 0.20 13.77 0.76
CA ILE A 168 0.03 13.12 2.06
C ILE A 168 -0.22 14.20 3.11
N LYS A 169 -1.27 14.00 3.92
CA LYS A 169 -1.54 14.81 5.11
C LYS A 169 -1.68 13.90 6.33
N ILE A 170 -0.93 14.19 7.39
CA ILE A 170 -1.10 13.53 8.68
C ILE A 170 -2.23 14.23 9.42
N LEU A 171 -3.30 13.52 9.74
CA LEU A 171 -4.50 14.07 10.36
C LEU A 171 -4.44 14.07 11.87
N SER A 172 -4.03 12.96 12.45
CA SER A 172 -3.99 12.75 13.89
C SER A 172 -2.99 11.67 14.28
N THR A 173 -2.65 11.66 15.55
CA THR A 173 -1.85 10.60 16.16
C THR A 173 -2.52 10.13 17.43
N GLU A 174 -2.48 8.83 17.69
CA GLU A 174 -2.99 8.23 18.91
C GLU A 174 -1.91 7.38 19.57
N LYS A 175 -1.80 7.45 20.89
CA LYS A 175 -0.86 6.63 21.65
C LYS A 175 -1.48 5.26 21.92
N MET A 176 -0.94 4.23 21.32
CA MET A 176 -1.26 2.84 21.66
C MET A 176 -0.38 2.36 22.81
N LYS A 177 -0.77 1.28 23.52
CA LYS A 177 -0.07 0.80 24.74
C LYS A 177 1.45 0.57 24.57
N GLN A 178 1.91 0.35 23.33
CA GLN A 178 3.34 0.13 23.02
C GLN A 178 3.86 0.91 21.81
N ASN A 179 3.00 1.54 21.01
CA ASN A 179 3.34 2.19 19.75
C ASN A 179 2.56 3.50 19.58
N MET A 180 2.99 4.33 18.62
CA MET A 180 2.21 5.47 18.13
C MET A 180 1.52 5.11 16.83
N GLU A 181 0.21 5.32 16.74
CA GLU A 181 -0.57 5.24 15.52
C GLU A 181 -0.66 6.64 14.88
N SER A 182 -0.31 6.74 13.59
CA SER A 182 -0.49 7.95 12.80
C SER A 182 -1.53 7.70 11.71
N ARG A 183 -2.57 8.56 11.68
CA ARG A 183 -3.61 8.52 10.66
C ARG A 183 -3.30 9.50 9.53
N ILE A 184 -3.37 9.01 8.32
CA ILE A 184 -3.09 9.74 7.10
C ILE A 184 -4.37 9.83 6.27
N GLU A 185 -4.65 11.00 5.71
CA GLU A 185 -5.66 11.17 4.68
C GLU A 185 -4.99 11.59 3.38
N LYS A 186 -5.47 10.99 2.29
CA LYS A 186 -5.23 11.47 0.94
C LYS A 186 -6.18 12.66 0.73
N GLN A 187 -5.64 13.85 0.48
CA GLN A 187 -6.47 14.96 0.03
C GLN A 187 -6.72 14.83 -1.47
N PRO A 188 -8.00 14.76 -1.91
CA PRO A 188 -8.30 15.00 -3.32
C PRO A 188 -7.89 16.45 -3.65
N LEU A 189 -7.29 16.63 -4.80
CA LEU A 189 -7.13 17.96 -5.36
C LEU A 189 -8.52 18.42 -5.82
N ASP A 190 -9.04 19.49 -5.22
CA ASP A 190 -10.21 20.20 -5.72
C ASP A 190 -9.94 20.77 -7.12
#